data_1fbeb945e1b5bc1b1069b78a0a6ebe38
#
_entry.id   1fbeb945e1b5bc1b1069b78a0a6ebe38
#
_cell.length_a   1.000
_cell.length_b   1.000
_cell.length_c   1.000
_cell.angle_alpha   90.00
_cell.angle_beta   90.00
_cell.angle_gamma   90.00
#
_symmetry.space_group_name_H-M   'P 1'
#
loop_
_entity.id
_entity.type
_entity.pdbx_description
1 polymer ?
#
loop_
_entity_poly.entity_id
_entity_poly.type
_entity_poly.pdbx_seq_one_letter_code
_entity_poly.pdbx_strand_id
1 'polypeptide(L)'
;MWQETDQKKSIADDSDMAELSFSVNCRELPYDHAYELSSEILNLIPQIKNDKRNSIQTLHGPMSGNGWVRPDSENIPLSKRAKLIMRINKNQIDDIKDIEGKEIKLFGNSLKIGVSKVKNFLIVKDLFCRFVISDKKISEDDFLEKIQMELRNFNVNIKKALCGRSMTINFDKNTVYTRSLMIADLSKEESLKLQEEGVGGKKLYGCGIFLPHKSIDAVNNFKED
;
A
#
# COMPACT_ATOMS: atom_id res chain seq x y z
N MET A 1 26.80 3.58 -26.80
CA MET A 1 27.13 3.31 -25.39
C MET A 1 26.05 4.02 -24.57
N TRP A 2 24.98 3.31 -24.22
CA TRP A 2 23.82 3.85 -23.52
C TRP A 2 24.18 3.90 -22.04
N GLN A 3 24.24 5.07 -21.46
CA GLN A 3 24.31 5.23 -20.02
C GLN A 3 22.86 5.20 -19.50
N GLU A 4 22.43 4.06 -18.99
CA GLU A 4 21.32 4.00 -18.05
C GLU A 4 21.71 4.86 -16.85
N THR A 5 21.08 6.00 -16.71
CA THR A 5 21.08 6.74 -15.45
C THR A 5 20.25 5.91 -14.46
N ASP A 6 20.90 4.94 -13.84
CA ASP A 6 20.40 4.32 -12.61
C ASP A 6 20.16 5.45 -11.61
N GLN A 7 18.90 5.88 -11.51
CA GLN A 7 18.49 6.67 -10.35
C GLN A 7 18.78 5.79 -9.13
N LYS A 8 19.88 6.07 -8.45
CA LYS A 8 20.27 5.39 -7.21
C LYS A 8 19.07 5.47 -6.27
N LYS A 9 18.33 4.37 -6.18
CA LYS A 9 17.29 4.18 -5.18
C LYS A 9 17.97 4.29 -3.83
N SER A 10 17.78 5.40 -3.13
CA SER A 10 18.31 5.54 -1.78
C SER A 10 17.40 4.76 -0.83
N ILE A 11 17.99 4.04 0.11
CA ILE A 11 17.30 3.32 1.17
C ILE A 11 17.25 4.24 2.37
N ALA A 12 16.10 4.33 3.04
CA ALA A 12 15.95 5.09 4.27
C ALA A 12 16.37 4.22 5.46
N ASP A 13 17.52 4.51 6.04
CA ASP A 13 18.01 3.79 7.22
C ASP A 13 17.51 4.43 8.54
N ASP A 14 17.12 5.72 8.51
CA ASP A 14 16.76 6.51 9.70
C ASP A 14 15.30 6.37 10.15
N SER A 15 14.46 5.66 9.40
CA SER A 15 13.06 5.44 9.78
C SER A 15 12.94 4.48 10.95
N ASP A 16 12.05 4.78 11.90
CA ASP A 16 11.62 3.84 12.96
C ASP A 16 10.58 2.81 12.46
N MET A 17 10.14 2.94 11.21
CA MET A 17 9.25 2.02 10.52
C MET A 17 10.01 1.14 9.51
N ALA A 18 9.45 -0.03 9.22
CA ALA A 18 9.96 -0.94 8.19
C ALA A 18 8.81 -1.68 7.50
N GLU A 19 9.09 -2.24 6.33
CA GLU A 19 8.19 -3.19 5.68
C GLU A 19 8.57 -4.63 6.05
N LEU A 20 7.59 -5.37 6.57
CA LEU A 20 7.68 -6.80 6.81
C LEU A 20 6.97 -7.52 5.64
N SER A 21 7.74 -8.26 4.85
CA SER A 21 7.27 -8.91 3.63
C SER A 21 7.24 -10.43 3.81
N PHE A 22 6.06 -11.00 4.12
CA PHE A 22 5.86 -12.43 4.27
C PHE A 22 5.62 -13.11 2.93
N SER A 23 6.19 -14.29 2.72
CA SER A 23 5.73 -15.17 1.66
C SER A 23 4.35 -15.68 1.99
N VAL A 24 3.50 -15.88 0.98
CA VAL A 24 2.17 -16.45 1.17
C VAL A 24 1.94 -17.57 0.17
N ASN A 25 1.16 -18.57 0.60
CA ASN A 25 0.69 -19.63 -0.26
C ASN A 25 -0.84 -19.67 -0.17
N CYS A 26 -1.48 -19.21 -1.24
CA CYS A 26 -2.92 -19.25 -1.46
C CYS A 26 -3.14 -19.27 -2.97
N ARG A 27 -4.15 -20.01 -3.44
CA ARG A 27 -4.42 -20.13 -4.87
C ARG A 27 -5.05 -18.86 -5.44
N GLU A 28 -6.08 -18.40 -4.79
CA GLU A 28 -6.86 -17.24 -5.22
C GLU A 28 -7.61 -16.61 -4.04
N LEU A 29 -7.98 -15.35 -4.18
CA LEU A 29 -8.83 -14.63 -3.23
C LEU A 29 -9.82 -13.76 -4.00
N PRO A 30 -10.99 -13.45 -3.42
CA PRO A 30 -11.83 -12.40 -3.95
C PRO A 30 -11.08 -11.09 -4.10
N TYR A 31 -11.43 -10.29 -5.10
CA TYR A 31 -10.82 -8.96 -5.27
C TYR A 31 -10.97 -8.10 -4.00
N ASP A 32 -12.12 -8.17 -3.37
CA ASP A 32 -12.48 -7.41 -2.17
C ASP A 32 -12.23 -8.25 -0.90
N HIS A 33 -10.96 -8.53 -0.61
CA HIS A 33 -10.52 -9.35 0.53
C HIS A 33 -9.93 -8.54 1.68
N ALA A 34 -9.83 -7.21 1.53
CA ALA A 34 -9.10 -6.37 2.47
C ALA A 34 -9.61 -6.50 3.92
N TYR A 35 -10.91 -6.49 4.12
CA TYR A 35 -11.52 -6.57 5.45
C TYR A 35 -11.27 -7.93 6.10
N GLU A 36 -11.57 -9.02 5.40
CA GLU A 36 -11.41 -10.38 5.90
C GLU A 36 -9.94 -10.67 6.23
N LEU A 37 -9.03 -10.36 5.29
CA LEU A 37 -7.58 -10.51 5.51
C LEU A 37 -7.12 -9.78 6.77
N SER A 38 -7.51 -8.52 6.89
CA SER A 38 -7.09 -7.70 8.03
C SER A 38 -7.69 -8.22 9.33
N SER A 39 -8.95 -8.64 9.33
CA SER A 39 -9.62 -9.18 10.50
C SER A 39 -8.92 -10.44 11.02
N GLU A 40 -8.57 -11.37 10.13
CA GLU A 40 -7.83 -12.58 10.51
C GLU A 40 -6.42 -12.26 11.04
N ILE A 41 -5.70 -11.32 10.40
CA ILE A 41 -4.40 -10.88 10.91
C ILE A 41 -4.53 -10.22 12.27
N LEU A 42 -5.52 -9.35 12.47
CA LEU A 42 -5.76 -8.67 13.75
C LEU A 42 -6.15 -9.62 14.89
N ASN A 43 -6.77 -10.77 14.56
CA ASN A 43 -7.04 -11.83 15.52
C ASN A 43 -5.74 -12.54 15.96
N LEU A 44 -4.77 -12.71 15.05
CA LEU A 44 -3.48 -13.34 15.36
C LEU A 44 -2.53 -12.42 16.12
N ILE A 45 -2.51 -11.13 15.78
CA ILE A 45 -1.57 -10.13 16.31
C ILE A 45 -2.29 -8.82 16.64
N PRO A 46 -3.14 -8.78 17.67
CA PRO A 46 -3.90 -7.58 18.03
C PRO A 46 -3.00 -6.38 18.39
N GLN A 47 -1.77 -6.63 18.85
CA GLN A 47 -0.78 -5.61 19.18
C GLN A 47 -0.33 -4.74 17.99
N ILE A 48 -0.58 -5.15 16.76
CA ILE A 48 -0.33 -4.31 15.57
C ILE A 48 -1.07 -2.96 15.64
N LYS A 49 -2.14 -2.87 16.43
CA LYS A 49 -2.92 -1.64 16.65
C LYS A 49 -2.21 -0.61 17.53
N ASN A 50 -1.11 -0.98 18.20
CA ASN A 50 -0.44 -0.10 19.17
C ASN A 50 0.26 1.10 18.52
N ASP A 51 0.60 1.03 17.22
CA ASP A 51 1.06 2.18 16.46
C ASP A 51 0.09 2.48 15.31
N LYS A 52 -0.41 3.72 15.25
CA LYS A 52 -1.37 4.17 14.22
C LYS A 52 -0.78 4.18 12.80
N ARG A 53 0.54 4.16 12.67
CA ARG A 53 1.26 4.10 11.39
C ARG A 53 1.34 2.68 10.83
N ASN A 54 1.16 1.67 11.68
CA ASN A 54 1.13 0.29 11.23
C ASN A 54 0.03 0.07 10.19
N SER A 55 0.34 -0.73 9.20
CA SER A 55 -0.58 -0.99 8.09
C SER A 55 -0.44 -2.41 7.54
N ILE A 56 -1.52 -2.91 6.94
CA ILE A 56 -1.57 -4.19 6.24
C ILE A 56 -1.96 -3.91 4.80
N GLN A 57 -1.12 -4.29 3.84
CA GLN A 57 -1.42 -4.12 2.43
C GLN A 57 -2.32 -5.25 1.92
N THR A 58 -3.21 -4.92 0.99
CA THR A 58 -3.99 -5.92 0.26
C THR A 58 -3.08 -6.75 -0.64
N LEU A 59 -3.42 -8.02 -0.83
CA LEU A 59 -2.73 -8.90 -1.76
C LEU A 59 -3.08 -8.55 -3.21
N HIS A 60 -2.10 -8.64 -4.10
CA HIS A 60 -2.29 -8.33 -5.51
C HIS A 60 -1.90 -9.52 -6.39
N GLY A 61 -2.74 -9.80 -7.36
CA GLY A 61 -2.44 -10.77 -8.42
C GLY A 61 -1.52 -10.16 -9.49
N PRO A 62 -0.89 -11.01 -10.33
CA PRO A 62 0.01 -10.58 -11.39
C PRO A 62 -0.66 -9.68 -12.46
N MET A 63 -1.98 -9.77 -12.61
CA MET A 63 -2.74 -9.01 -13.60
C MET A 63 -3.21 -7.63 -13.10
N SER A 64 -2.86 -7.23 -11.89
CA SER A 64 -3.36 -5.98 -11.29
C SER A 64 -2.60 -4.72 -11.75
N GLY A 65 -1.63 -4.82 -12.65
CA GLY A 65 -0.89 -3.68 -13.17
C GLY A 65 -0.34 -2.76 -12.06
N ASN A 66 0.35 -3.30 -11.05
CA ASN A 66 0.80 -2.56 -9.85
C ASN A 66 -0.35 -1.93 -9.04
N GLY A 67 -1.56 -2.47 -9.16
CA GLY A 67 -2.72 -1.99 -8.42
C GLY A 67 -3.58 -0.95 -9.16
N TRP A 68 -3.22 -0.54 -10.37
CA TRP A 68 -4.01 0.42 -11.17
C TRP A 68 -5.24 -0.21 -11.82
N VAL A 69 -5.17 -1.49 -12.15
CA VAL A 69 -6.23 -2.18 -12.90
C VAL A 69 -7.01 -3.09 -11.97
N ARG A 70 -8.35 -2.89 -11.94
CA ARG A 70 -9.25 -3.87 -11.35
C ARG A 70 -9.41 -5.01 -12.35
N PRO A 71 -9.13 -6.28 -11.98
CA PRO A 71 -9.42 -7.41 -12.85
C PRO A 71 -10.93 -7.52 -13.11
N ASP A 72 -11.30 -8.00 -14.29
CA ASP A 72 -12.71 -8.27 -14.63
C ASP A 72 -13.30 -9.46 -13.87
N SER A 73 -12.44 -10.31 -13.30
CA SER A 73 -12.84 -11.46 -12.49
C SER A 73 -13.11 -11.07 -11.02
N GLU A 74 -14.10 -11.69 -10.40
CA GLU A 74 -14.38 -11.52 -8.96
C GLU A 74 -13.23 -12.02 -8.09
N ASN A 75 -12.49 -13.05 -8.54
CA ASN A 75 -11.34 -13.61 -7.86
C ASN A 75 -10.03 -13.23 -8.56
N ILE A 76 -9.02 -12.96 -7.75
CA ILE A 76 -7.65 -12.72 -8.19
C ILE A 76 -6.81 -13.99 -7.96
N PRO A 77 -6.23 -14.60 -8.99
CA PRO A 77 -5.28 -15.67 -8.82
C PRO A 77 -3.99 -15.11 -8.19
N LEU A 78 -3.46 -15.78 -7.20
CA LEU A 78 -2.23 -15.41 -6.54
C LEU A 78 -1.07 -16.26 -7.07
N SER A 79 0.01 -15.59 -7.45
CA SER A 79 1.24 -16.27 -7.83
C SER A 79 2.07 -16.67 -6.61
N LYS A 80 3.01 -17.60 -6.78
CA LYS A 80 4.02 -17.91 -5.74
C LYS A 80 4.87 -16.71 -5.31
N ARG A 81 4.82 -15.60 -6.06
CA ARG A 81 5.52 -14.33 -5.76
C ARG A 81 4.67 -13.38 -4.94
N ALA A 82 3.39 -13.66 -4.73
CA ALA A 82 2.53 -12.82 -3.89
C ALA A 82 3.12 -12.71 -2.49
N LYS A 83 2.98 -11.54 -1.89
CA LYS A 83 3.51 -11.22 -0.56
C LYS A 83 2.43 -10.53 0.26
N LEU A 84 2.31 -10.94 1.51
CA LEU A 84 1.65 -10.13 2.53
C LEU A 84 2.67 -9.12 3.04
N ILE A 85 2.39 -7.84 2.83
CA ILE A 85 3.28 -6.76 3.25
C ILE A 85 2.61 -5.97 4.35
N MET A 86 3.33 -5.74 5.43
CA MET A 86 2.91 -4.90 6.54
C MET A 86 3.96 -3.81 6.75
N ARG A 87 3.52 -2.60 7.05
CA ARG A 87 4.40 -1.55 7.59
C ARG A 87 4.26 -1.55 9.08
N ILE A 88 5.38 -1.66 9.75
CA ILE A 88 5.42 -1.93 11.19
C ILE A 88 6.49 -1.05 11.82
N ASN A 89 6.20 -0.53 13.01
CA ASN A 89 7.23 0.06 13.85
C ASN A 89 8.30 -0.99 14.17
N LYS A 90 9.58 -0.63 14.00
CA LYS A 90 10.71 -1.57 14.14
C LYS A 90 10.76 -2.27 15.50
N ASN A 91 10.28 -1.61 16.56
CA ASN A 91 10.23 -2.21 17.91
C ASN A 91 9.16 -3.31 18.07
N GLN A 92 8.24 -3.46 17.11
CA GLN A 92 7.19 -4.49 17.12
C GLN A 92 7.48 -5.66 16.16
N ILE A 93 8.61 -5.63 15.45
CA ILE A 93 8.90 -6.62 14.39
C ILE A 93 8.89 -8.04 14.92
N ASP A 94 9.51 -8.29 16.06
CA ASP A 94 9.62 -9.64 16.60
C ASP A 94 8.26 -10.19 17.01
N ASP A 95 7.42 -9.37 17.64
CA ASP A 95 6.03 -9.75 18.00
C ASP A 95 5.17 -10.04 16.76
N ILE A 96 5.40 -9.31 15.66
CA ILE A 96 4.64 -9.51 14.43
C ILE A 96 5.10 -10.74 13.66
N LYS A 97 6.35 -11.14 13.77
CA LYS A 97 6.88 -12.38 13.16
C LYS A 97 6.25 -13.65 13.71
N ASP A 98 5.62 -13.61 14.87
CA ASP A 98 4.92 -14.75 15.47
C ASP A 98 3.80 -15.34 14.57
N ILE A 99 3.40 -14.63 13.50
CA ILE A 99 2.47 -15.18 12.50
C ILE A 99 3.15 -16.08 11.46
N GLU A 100 4.47 -16.14 11.41
CA GLU A 100 5.18 -17.05 10.50
C GLU A 100 4.77 -18.51 10.72
N GLY A 101 4.47 -19.19 9.65
CA GLY A 101 3.99 -20.58 9.68
C GLY A 101 2.50 -20.73 10.00
N LYS A 102 1.80 -19.65 10.41
CA LYS A 102 0.36 -19.70 10.67
C LYS A 102 -0.42 -19.82 9.37
N GLU A 103 -1.64 -20.33 9.52
CA GLU A 103 -2.60 -20.49 8.44
C GLU A 103 -3.91 -19.81 8.84
N ILE A 104 -4.45 -19.00 7.93
CA ILE A 104 -5.73 -18.31 8.08
C ILE A 104 -6.69 -18.75 6.99
N LYS A 105 -7.97 -18.64 7.25
CA LYS A 105 -9.03 -18.97 6.27
C LYS A 105 -9.67 -17.69 5.78
N LEU A 106 -9.66 -17.47 4.46
CA LEU A 106 -10.24 -16.31 3.81
C LEU A 106 -11.24 -16.78 2.75
N PHE A 107 -12.52 -16.48 2.90
CA PHE A 107 -13.58 -16.87 1.96
C PHE A 107 -13.54 -18.37 1.59
N GLY A 108 -13.28 -19.23 2.57
CA GLY A 108 -13.15 -20.67 2.38
C GLY A 108 -11.80 -21.14 1.83
N ASN A 109 -10.93 -20.24 1.37
CA ASN A 109 -9.58 -20.58 0.94
C ASN A 109 -8.59 -20.54 2.11
N SER A 110 -7.63 -21.46 2.12
CA SER A 110 -6.51 -21.44 3.06
C SER A 110 -5.42 -20.52 2.53
N LEU A 111 -4.96 -19.61 3.38
CA LEU A 111 -3.76 -18.81 3.16
C LEU A 111 -2.73 -19.15 4.21
N LYS A 112 -1.63 -19.77 3.79
CA LYS A 112 -0.48 -20.05 4.66
C LYS A 112 0.51 -18.90 4.62
N ILE A 113 0.85 -18.36 5.78
CA ILE A 113 1.84 -17.30 5.96
C ILE A 113 3.21 -17.95 6.14
N GLY A 114 4.15 -17.63 5.29
CA GLY A 114 5.50 -18.16 5.35
C GLY A 114 6.48 -17.17 5.98
N VAL A 115 7.77 -17.41 5.77
CA VAL A 115 8.86 -16.60 6.35
C VAL A 115 8.82 -15.17 5.85
N SER A 116 9.10 -14.23 6.72
CA SER A 116 9.19 -12.80 6.44
C SER A 116 10.61 -12.34 6.10
N LYS A 117 10.66 -11.16 5.47
CA LYS A 117 11.88 -10.37 5.28
C LYS A 117 11.61 -8.93 5.66
N VAL A 118 12.48 -8.36 6.46
CA VAL A 118 12.47 -6.93 6.79
C VAL A 118 13.07 -6.15 5.63
N LYS A 119 12.43 -5.05 5.25
CA LYS A 119 12.90 -4.13 4.22
C LYS A 119 12.76 -2.70 4.72
N ASN A 120 13.74 -1.88 4.43
CA ASN A 120 13.64 -0.44 4.60
C ASN A 120 12.87 0.18 3.43
N PHE A 121 12.35 1.41 3.63
CA PHE A 121 11.63 2.12 2.58
C PHE A 121 12.57 2.52 1.43
N LEU A 122 12.04 2.44 0.22
CA LEU A 122 12.69 3.00 -0.96
C LEU A 122 12.30 4.46 -1.11
N ILE A 123 13.29 5.33 -1.15
CA ILE A 123 13.09 6.75 -1.40
C ILE A 123 12.95 6.98 -2.89
N VAL A 124 11.78 7.43 -3.29
CA VAL A 124 11.41 7.74 -4.68
C VAL A 124 10.64 9.05 -4.74
N LYS A 125 10.65 9.72 -5.90
CA LYS A 125 9.94 10.98 -6.09
C LYS A 125 8.43 10.81 -6.22
N ASP A 126 7.98 9.63 -6.70
CA ASP A 126 6.59 9.38 -7.05
C ASP A 126 6.05 8.21 -6.24
N LEU A 127 4.99 8.49 -5.50
CA LEU A 127 4.31 7.52 -4.66
C LEU A 127 2.85 7.38 -5.08
N PHE A 128 2.35 6.16 -5.02
CA PHE A 128 0.98 5.81 -5.36
C PHE A 128 0.26 5.14 -4.20
N CYS A 129 -0.96 5.59 -3.93
CA CYS A 129 -1.89 4.95 -3.01
C CYS A 129 -3.12 4.48 -3.77
N ARG A 130 -3.43 3.19 -3.64
CA ARG A 130 -4.57 2.60 -4.34
C ARG A 130 -5.90 3.01 -3.75
N PHE A 131 -6.00 3.06 -2.44
CA PHE A 131 -7.24 3.27 -1.70
C PHE A 131 -7.07 4.37 -0.66
N VAL A 132 -7.34 5.60 -1.05
CA VAL A 132 -7.48 6.73 -0.12
C VAL A 132 -8.96 6.90 0.18
N ILE A 133 -9.33 6.90 1.45
CA ILE A 133 -10.73 7.07 1.86
C ILE A 133 -11.26 8.40 1.35
N SER A 134 -12.45 8.37 0.77
CA SER A 134 -13.11 9.55 0.25
C SER A 134 -14.61 9.53 0.55
N ASP A 135 -15.28 10.67 0.36
CA ASP A 135 -16.71 10.73 0.42
C ASP A 135 -17.34 10.28 -0.91
N LYS A 136 -18.58 9.78 -0.87
CA LYS A 136 -19.27 9.21 -2.04
C LYS A 136 -19.34 10.15 -3.24
N LYS A 137 -19.53 11.44 -2.99
CA LYS A 137 -19.79 12.47 -4.02
C LYS A 137 -18.83 13.66 -3.92
N ILE A 138 -17.63 13.45 -3.40
CA ILE A 138 -16.63 14.52 -3.30
C ILE A 138 -16.08 14.86 -4.69
N SER A 139 -15.92 16.14 -4.97
CA SER A 139 -15.20 16.59 -6.17
C SER A 139 -13.72 16.23 -6.07
N GLU A 140 -12.99 16.25 -7.16
CA GLU A 140 -11.55 16.01 -7.15
C GLU A 140 -10.81 17.10 -6.38
N ASP A 141 -11.19 18.36 -6.59
CA ASP A 141 -10.57 19.49 -5.92
C ASP A 141 -10.77 19.44 -4.39
N ASP A 142 -12.00 19.22 -3.93
CA ASP A 142 -12.27 19.08 -2.50
C ASP A 142 -11.55 17.88 -1.88
N PHE A 143 -11.43 16.79 -2.63
CA PHE A 143 -10.67 15.61 -2.17
C PHE A 143 -9.19 15.95 -2.03
N LEU A 144 -8.58 16.58 -3.02
CA LEU A 144 -7.17 16.97 -2.98
C LEU A 144 -6.90 18.00 -1.88
N GLU A 145 -7.82 18.94 -1.65
CA GLU A 145 -7.72 19.91 -0.57
C GLU A 145 -7.72 19.23 0.81
N LYS A 146 -8.62 18.27 1.04
CA LYS A 146 -8.62 17.46 2.28
C LYS A 146 -7.30 16.74 2.50
N ILE A 147 -6.78 16.09 1.46
CA ILE A 147 -5.51 15.37 1.53
C ILE A 147 -4.36 16.33 1.81
N GLN A 148 -4.33 17.49 1.15
CA GLN A 148 -3.30 18.49 1.36
C GLN A 148 -3.29 19.03 2.80
N MET A 149 -4.47 19.24 3.40
CA MET A 149 -4.58 19.67 4.79
C MET A 149 -4.00 18.61 5.74
N GLU A 150 -4.30 17.33 5.51
CA GLU A 150 -3.75 16.23 6.31
C GLU A 150 -2.23 16.13 6.18
N LEU A 151 -1.70 16.19 4.95
CA LEU A 151 -0.28 16.06 4.66
C LEU A 151 0.56 17.23 5.20
N ARG A 152 0.00 18.42 5.29
CA ARG A 152 0.67 19.57 5.94
C ARG A 152 1.03 19.30 7.40
N ASN A 153 0.24 18.48 8.13
CA ASN A 153 0.55 18.10 9.50
C ASN A 153 1.86 17.27 9.61
N PHE A 154 2.31 16.72 8.49
CA PHE A 154 3.54 15.93 8.39
C PHE A 154 4.65 16.66 7.61
N ASN A 155 4.45 17.95 7.30
CA ASN A 155 5.35 18.75 6.45
C ASN A 155 5.53 18.17 5.04
N VAL A 156 4.50 17.55 4.49
CA VAL A 156 4.47 17.08 3.09
C VAL A 156 3.60 18.01 2.27
N ASN A 157 4.20 18.61 1.21
CA ASN A 157 3.52 19.53 0.33
C ASN A 157 3.26 18.89 -1.04
N ILE A 158 2.01 18.89 -1.48
CA ILE A 158 1.63 18.39 -2.80
C ILE A 158 2.06 19.42 -3.85
N LYS A 159 3.00 19.06 -4.71
CA LYS A 159 3.40 19.83 -5.90
C LYS A 159 2.64 19.34 -7.12
N LYS A 160 2.55 18.03 -7.28
CA LYS A 160 1.82 17.37 -8.37
C LYS A 160 1.05 16.19 -7.80
N ALA A 161 -0.21 16.07 -8.18
CA ALA A 161 -1.05 14.94 -7.84
C ALA A 161 -1.89 14.50 -9.03
N LEU A 162 -2.17 13.21 -9.09
CA LEU A 162 -3.09 12.62 -10.05
C LEU A 162 -4.11 11.79 -9.28
N CYS A 163 -5.37 12.22 -9.36
CA CYS A 163 -6.50 11.53 -8.77
C CYS A 163 -7.05 10.47 -9.73
N GLY A 164 -7.27 9.27 -9.23
CA GLY A 164 -7.91 8.22 -9.99
C GLY A 164 -9.41 8.15 -9.77
N ARG A 165 -10.03 7.13 -10.34
CA ARG A 165 -11.48 6.89 -10.26
C ARG A 165 -11.89 6.55 -8.82
N SER A 166 -13.13 6.91 -8.47
CA SER A 166 -13.76 6.43 -7.25
C SER A 166 -13.97 4.91 -7.31
N MET A 167 -13.66 4.26 -6.22
CA MET A 167 -13.80 2.82 -6.02
C MET A 167 -14.50 2.57 -4.69
N THR A 168 -14.99 1.36 -4.49
CA THR A 168 -15.58 0.93 -3.23
C THR A 168 -14.86 -0.29 -2.71
N ILE A 169 -14.74 -0.38 -1.41
CA ILE A 169 -14.28 -1.57 -0.67
C ILE A 169 -15.35 -1.93 0.33
N ASN A 170 -15.69 -3.21 0.43
CA ASN A 170 -16.65 -3.68 1.42
C ASN A 170 -15.94 -3.99 2.75
N PHE A 171 -16.49 -3.44 3.82
CA PHE A 171 -16.06 -3.65 5.19
C PHE A 171 -17.22 -4.26 5.97
N ASP A 172 -17.27 -5.57 6.07
CA ASP A 172 -18.40 -6.29 6.66
C ASP A 172 -19.73 -5.84 6.00
N LYS A 173 -20.57 -5.11 6.73
CA LYS A 173 -21.87 -4.60 6.26
C LYS A 173 -21.81 -3.18 5.65
N ASN A 174 -20.63 -2.55 5.64
CA ASN A 174 -20.48 -1.16 5.21
C ASN A 174 -19.64 -1.05 3.95
N THR A 175 -20.06 -0.19 3.04
CA THR A 175 -19.27 0.18 1.85
C THR A 175 -18.46 1.43 2.16
N VAL A 176 -17.14 1.36 1.95
CA VAL A 176 -16.22 2.48 2.07
C VAL A 176 -15.86 2.98 0.68
N TYR A 177 -16.04 4.26 0.44
CA TYR A 177 -15.66 4.92 -0.81
C TYR A 177 -14.19 5.32 -0.76
N THR A 178 -13.48 5.08 -1.85
CA THR A 178 -12.05 5.38 -1.95
C THR A 178 -11.74 5.96 -3.33
N ARG A 179 -10.60 6.63 -3.44
CA ARG A 179 -9.97 7.01 -4.70
C ARG A 179 -8.51 6.58 -4.69
N SER A 180 -7.97 6.28 -5.85
CA SER A 180 -6.51 6.16 -5.96
C SER A 180 -5.89 7.54 -6.09
N LEU A 181 -4.66 7.68 -5.59
CA LEU A 181 -3.94 8.95 -5.58
C LEU A 181 -2.45 8.69 -5.86
N MET A 182 -1.91 9.41 -6.81
CA MET A 182 -0.46 9.51 -7.02
C MET A 182 -0.01 10.91 -6.61
N ILE A 183 1.10 10.97 -5.87
CA ILE A 183 1.77 12.22 -5.53
C ILE A 183 3.18 12.14 -6.11
N ALA A 184 3.57 13.16 -6.86
CA ALA A 184 4.82 13.22 -7.59
C ALA A 184 5.68 14.43 -7.19
N ASP A 185 6.95 14.40 -7.58
CA ASP A 185 7.96 15.44 -7.29
C ASP A 185 8.22 15.64 -5.78
N LEU A 186 8.13 14.57 -5.01
CA LEU A 186 8.43 14.58 -3.58
C LEU A 186 9.94 14.74 -3.32
N SER A 187 10.30 15.48 -2.27
CA SER A 187 11.66 15.44 -1.70
C SER A 187 11.91 14.09 -1.03
N LYS A 188 13.14 13.84 -0.61
CA LYS A 188 13.49 12.61 0.11
C LYS A 188 12.74 12.50 1.43
N GLU A 189 12.69 13.58 2.17
CA GLU A 189 12.02 13.70 3.47
C GLU A 189 10.50 13.54 3.32
N GLU A 190 9.90 14.21 2.32
CA GLU A 190 8.48 14.09 2.01
C GLU A 190 8.11 12.66 1.59
N SER A 191 8.95 12.03 0.75
CA SER A 191 8.76 10.65 0.31
C SER A 191 8.78 9.65 1.48
N LEU A 192 9.77 9.79 2.38
CA LEU A 192 9.86 8.95 3.57
C LEU A 192 8.64 9.17 4.46
N LYS A 193 8.36 10.42 4.79
CA LYS A 193 7.27 10.79 5.71
C LYS A 193 5.92 10.30 5.22
N LEU A 194 5.64 10.46 3.92
CA LEU A 194 4.40 9.98 3.32
C LEU A 194 4.28 8.44 3.35
N GLN A 195 5.38 7.73 3.23
CA GLN A 195 5.39 6.27 3.37
C GLN A 195 5.19 5.82 4.81
N GLU A 196 5.73 6.53 5.79
CA GLU A 196 5.56 6.25 7.23
C GLU A 196 4.14 6.52 7.70
N GLU A 197 3.64 7.73 7.42
CA GLU A 197 2.37 8.20 7.96
C GLU A 197 1.16 7.72 7.15
N GLY A 198 1.29 7.65 5.80
CA GLY A 198 0.15 7.45 4.93
C GLY A 198 -0.87 8.59 5.03
N VAL A 199 -2.11 8.38 4.57
CA VAL A 199 -3.21 9.33 4.71
C VAL A 199 -4.51 8.65 5.09
N GLY A 200 -5.38 9.37 5.79
CA GLY A 200 -6.69 8.90 6.22
C GLY A 200 -6.62 7.76 7.23
N GLY A 201 -7.76 7.15 7.46
CA GLY A 201 -7.90 6.03 8.38
C GLY A 201 -7.82 4.67 7.69
N LYS A 202 -8.05 3.60 8.48
CA LYS A 202 -8.15 2.21 7.99
C LYS A 202 -6.88 1.67 7.32
N LYS A 203 -5.69 2.12 7.74
CA LYS A 203 -4.40 1.62 7.25
C LYS A 203 -4.22 0.13 7.49
N LEU A 204 -4.71 -0.39 8.59
CA LEU A 204 -4.75 -1.83 8.85
C LEU A 204 -5.67 -2.60 7.90
N TYR A 205 -6.47 -1.92 7.08
CA TYR A 205 -7.35 -2.52 6.09
C TYR A 205 -6.97 -2.15 4.65
N GLY A 206 -5.71 -1.80 4.42
CA GLY A 206 -5.17 -1.53 3.09
C GLY A 206 -5.44 -0.13 2.54
N CYS A 207 -6.00 0.79 3.33
CA CYS A 207 -6.24 2.17 2.91
C CYS A 207 -5.09 3.09 3.28
N GLY A 208 -4.90 4.17 2.50
CA GLY A 208 -3.96 5.25 2.83
C GLY A 208 -2.48 4.90 2.75
N ILE A 209 -2.11 3.78 2.14
CA ILE A 209 -0.75 3.27 2.07
C ILE A 209 -0.12 3.69 0.75
N PHE A 210 0.92 4.52 0.81
CA PHE A 210 1.65 4.98 -0.37
C PHE A 210 2.81 4.04 -0.68
N LEU A 211 2.88 3.59 -1.93
CA LEU A 211 3.90 2.66 -2.43
C LEU A 211 4.74 3.34 -3.51
N PRO A 212 6.03 2.97 -3.65
CA PRO A 212 6.87 3.43 -4.73
C PRO A 212 6.24 3.18 -6.11
N HIS A 213 6.19 4.21 -6.95
CA HIS A 213 5.71 4.13 -8.32
C HIS A 213 6.85 4.41 -9.29
N LYS A 214 6.83 3.78 -10.46
CA LYS A 214 7.77 4.12 -11.52
C LYS A 214 7.38 5.48 -12.09
N SER A 215 8.33 6.39 -12.18
CA SER A 215 8.14 7.73 -12.72
C SER A 215 7.55 7.72 -14.13
N ILE A 216 6.67 8.70 -14.41
CA ILE A 216 6.10 8.91 -15.75
C ILE A 216 7.18 9.34 -16.74
N ASP A 217 8.25 9.99 -16.28
CA ASP A 217 9.38 10.42 -17.12
C ASP A 217 10.07 9.25 -17.85
N ALA A 218 9.98 8.04 -17.31
CA ALA A 218 10.50 6.83 -17.96
C ALA A 218 9.65 6.40 -19.18
N VAL A 219 8.44 6.91 -19.35
CA VAL A 219 7.53 6.56 -20.45
C VAL A 219 7.63 7.54 -21.61
N ASN A 220 8.00 8.79 -21.36
CA ASN A 220 8.10 9.83 -22.39
C ASN A 220 9.36 9.73 -23.27
N ASN A 221 10.35 8.96 -22.90
CA ASN A 221 11.56 8.74 -23.70
C ASN A 221 11.41 7.71 -24.84
N PHE A 222 10.18 7.26 -25.12
CA PHE A 222 9.90 6.32 -26.22
C PHE A 222 9.10 6.92 -27.38
N LYS A 223 8.98 8.26 -27.44
CA LYS A 223 8.34 8.93 -28.60
C LYS A 223 9.20 10.07 -29.08
N GLU A 224 10.29 9.74 -29.74
CA GLU A 224 10.96 10.55 -30.74
C GLU A 224 11.94 9.62 -31.48
N ASP A 225 11.42 8.97 -32.53
CA ASP A 225 12.10 8.62 -33.76
C ASP A 225 11.03 8.38 -34.85
#